data_f9effd838bb50837ac986754f9208fd4
#
_entry.id   f9effd838bb50837ac986754f9208fd4
#
_cell.length_a   1.000
_cell.length_b   1.000
_cell.length_c   1.000
_cell.angle_alpha   90.00
_cell.angle_beta   90.00
_cell.angle_gamma   90.00
#
_symmetry.space_group_name_H-M   'P 1'
#
loop_
_entity.id
_entity.type
_entity.pdbx_description
1 polymer ?
#
loop_
_entity_poly.entity_id
_entity_poly.type
_entity_poly.pdbx_seq_one_letter_code
_entity_poly.pdbx_strand_id
1 'polypeptide(L)'
;NPDMTEAVNFSAGGFEARYGDKMSSVLDITYKKPKGFEGSASASLLGANAYVGSSSGKFTQVTGFRYKTGRSLLKTTDTDAEYDPNFIDLQTYMTYQLAPKWEINFLGNLAINNYKFIPHTRETSFGTATNAKKFKVFMSGQERDKFETLFGALTLKHNLNDNTELGLQASAFTSKEEEGYDIAGDYWLGDAAEEGGGEIQKLSIARYNEHARNRLHSNIMNVGHYGVARIKNNTLKWGATVQLEKINDKISEWEKRDSAGYSLPQGGGNVNVIANLFSDNKLESTRIRSEERRVG
;
A
#
# COMPACT_ATOMS: atom_id res chain seq x y z
N ASN A 1 5.35 -0.67 13.14
CA ASN A 1 5.70 0.35 14.10
C ASN A 1 7.15 0.16 14.57
N PRO A 2 8.06 1.16 14.38
CA PRO A 2 9.48 1.01 14.75
C PRO A 2 9.71 0.73 16.24
N ASP A 3 8.87 1.29 17.12
CA ASP A 3 9.02 1.13 18.56
C ASP A 3 8.82 -0.31 19.05
N MET A 4 8.11 -1.14 18.25
CA MET A 4 7.93 -2.58 18.51
C MET A 4 9.11 -3.43 18.05
N THR A 5 10.07 -2.85 17.31
CA THR A 5 11.10 -3.58 16.59
C THR A 5 12.38 -3.66 17.41
N GLU A 6 12.94 -4.87 17.59
CA GLU A 6 14.24 -5.09 18.20
C GLU A 6 15.36 -5.07 17.16
N ALA A 7 15.15 -5.77 16.05
CA ALA A 7 16.11 -5.83 14.95
C ALA A 7 15.43 -5.91 13.59
N VAL A 8 16.12 -5.38 12.58
CA VAL A 8 15.71 -5.45 11.18
C VAL A 8 16.90 -5.93 10.36
N ASN A 9 16.71 -7.04 9.64
CA ASN A 9 17.68 -7.55 8.69
C ASN A 9 17.16 -7.31 7.27
N PHE A 10 17.88 -6.51 6.51
CA PHE A 10 17.57 -6.23 5.12
C PHE A 10 18.55 -6.96 4.19
N SER A 11 18.00 -7.71 3.24
CA SER A 11 18.75 -8.42 2.20
C SER A 11 18.30 -7.95 0.82
N ALA A 12 19.19 -7.30 0.07
CA ALA A 12 18.95 -6.79 -1.28
C ALA A 12 19.31 -7.81 -2.38
N GLY A 13 19.16 -9.09 -2.11
CA GLY A 13 19.51 -10.21 -2.98
C GLY A 13 20.27 -11.27 -2.19
N GLY A 14 20.44 -12.47 -2.76
CA GLY A 14 21.13 -13.58 -2.11
C GLY A 14 20.53 -14.07 -0.80
N PHE A 15 19.25 -13.77 -0.57
CA PHE A 15 18.53 -14.17 0.64
C PHE A 15 18.26 -15.68 0.67
N GLU A 16 17.98 -16.19 1.86
CA GLU A 16 17.74 -17.62 2.07
C GLU A 16 16.52 -18.13 1.28
N ALA A 17 16.57 -19.38 0.83
CA ALA A 17 15.50 -20.04 0.08
C ALA A 17 14.14 -20.01 0.82
N ARG A 18 14.14 -19.99 2.15
CA ARG A 18 12.89 -19.88 2.97
C ARG A 18 12.01 -18.65 2.62
N TYR A 19 12.60 -17.62 2.01
CA TYR A 19 11.89 -16.43 1.56
C TYR A 19 11.44 -16.51 0.10
N GLY A 20 11.14 -17.66 -0.41
CA GLY A 20 10.78 -17.89 -1.80
C GLY A 20 9.76 -16.91 -2.38
N ASP A 21 9.65 -16.90 -3.71
CA ASP A 21 8.81 -15.97 -4.49
C ASP A 21 9.18 -14.48 -4.32
N LYS A 22 10.39 -14.18 -3.81
CA LYS A 22 10.91 -12.82 -3.70
C LYS A 22 11.88 -12.53 -4.84
N MET A 23 11.67 -11.39 -5.52
CA MET A 23 12.43 -11.04 -6.72
C MET A 23 13.51 -9.98 -6.45
N SER A 24 13.34 -9.14 -5.42
CA SER A 24 14.21 -7.98 -5.21
C SER A 24 14.89 -7.98 -3.84
N SER A 25 14.12 -8.04 -2.77
CA SER A 25 14.64 -7.89 -1.41
C SER A 25 13.75 -8.54 -0.36
N VAL A 26 14.33 -8.78 0.81
CA VAL A 26 13.64 -9.28 2.00
C VAL A 26 13.95 -8.39 3.18
N LEU A 27 12.93 -8.04 3.94
CA LEU A 27 13.01 -7.38 5.23
C LEU A 27 12.55 -8.35 6.31
N ASP A 28 13.48 -8.81 7.14
CA ASP A 28 13.20 -9.72 8.26
C ASP A 28 13.18 -8.92 9.56
N ILE A 29 12.04 -8.91 10.24
CA ILE A 29 11.79 -8.08 11.42
C ILE A 29 11.68 -8.95 12.65
N THR A 30 12.50 -8.65 13.66
CA THR A 30 12.41 -9.24 14.99
C THR A 30 11.71 -8.25 15.91
N TYR A 31 10.63 -8.68 16.55
CA TYR A 31 9.89 -7.87 17.52
C TYR A 31 10.51 -7.94 18.91
N LYS A 32 10.39 -6.85 19.67
CA LYS A 32 10.83 -6.77 21.06
C LYS A 32 10.10 -7.78 21.93
N LYS A 33 10.81 -8.30 22.92
CA LYS A 33 10.27 -9.06 24.05
C LYS A 33 10.56 -8.28 25.34
N PRO A 34 9.65 -7.39 25.78
CA PRO A 34 9.87 -6.57 26.97
C PRO A 34 10.06 -7.42 28.22
N LYS A 35 10.85 -6.92 29.17
CA LYS A 35 11.06 -7.60 30.49
C LYS A 35 10.08 -7.12 31.55
N GLY A 36 9.35 -6.06 31.30
CA GLY A 36 8.39 -5.45 32.19
C GLY A 36 7.43 -4.56 31.40
N PHE A 37 6.81 -3.59 32.06
CA PHE A 37 5.99 -2.59 31.38
C PHE A 37 6.89 -1.50 30.79
N GLU A 38 6.66 -1.20 29.50
CA GLU A 38 7.31 -0.09 28.79
C GLU A 38 6.32 0.54 27.79
N GLY A 39 6.55 1.78 27.43
CA GLY A 39 5.71 2.46 26.45
C GLY A 39 6.31 3.77 26.00
N SER A 40 5.84 4.22 24.83
CA SER A 40 6.16 5.51 24.25
C SER A 40 4.94 6.11 23.56
N ALA A 41 4.89 7.43 23.50
CA ALA A 41 3.91 8.16 22.69
C ALA A 41 4.57 9.39 22.09
N SER A 42 4.24 9.68 20.85
CA SER A 42 4.68 10.87 20.15
C SER A 42 3.58 11.45 19.27
N ALA A 43 3.57 12.75 19.12
CA ALA A 43 2.66 13.45 18.22
C ALA A 43 3.39 14.57 17.50
N SER A 44 3.02 14.82 16.26
CA SER A 44 3.55 15.87 15.39
C SER A 44 2.51 16.32 14.38
N LEU A 45 2.82 17.33 13.59
CA LEU A 45 1.97 17.74 12.45
C LEU A 45 1.79 16.65 11.39
N LEU A 46 2.67 15.64 11.39
CA LEU A 46 2.63 14.52 10.45
C LEU A 46 1.94 13.28 11.04
N GLY A 47 1.40 13.37 12.26
CA GLY A 47 0.64 12.27 12.87
C GLY A 47 1.02 11.97 14.30
N ALA A 48 0.56 10.83 14.78
CA ALA A 48 0.77 10.34 16.14
C ALA A 48 1.21 8.87 16.13
N ASN A 49 1.98 8.50 17.13
CA ASN A 49 2.48 7.16 17.37
C ASN A 49 2.33 6.82 18.85
N ALA A 50 1.90 5.61 19.15
CA ALA A 50 1.87 5.07 20.50
C ALA A 50 2.37 3.63 20.50
N TYR A 51 3.06 3.25 21.55
CA TYR A 51 3.62 1.93 21.76
C TYR A 51 3.44 1.52 23.23
N VAL A 52 3.04 0.28 23.45
CA VAL A 52 2.97 -0.34 24.76
C VAL A 52 3.56 -1.74 24.69
N GLY A 53 4.48 -2.03 25.60
CA GLY A 53 5.04 -3.35 25.80
C GLY A 53 4.85 -3.81 27.23
N SER A 54 4.59 -5.09 27.44
CA SER A 54 4.50 -5.66 28.80
C SER A 54 4.89 -7.13 28.83
N SER A 55 5.37 -7.55 30.00
CA SER A 55 5.67 -8.94 30.29
C SER A 55 5.14 -9.30 31.67
N SER A 56 4.47 -10.43 31.76
CA SER A 56 3.95 -10.99 33.01
C SER A 56 4.04 -12.52 33.01
N GLY A 57 4.97 -13.06 33.79
CA GLY A 57 5.21 -14.49 33.87
C GLY A 57 5.56 -15.11 32.51
N LYS A 58 4.65 -15.91 31.96
CA LYS A 58 4.83 -16.61 30.68
C LYS A 58 4.38 -15.81 29.46
N PHE A 59 3.78 -14.65 29.65
CA PHE A 59 3.18 -13.84 28.58
C PHE A 59 3.98 -12.58 28.34
N THR A 60 4.26 -12.28 27.05
CA THR A 60 4.78 -10.99 26.62
C THR A 60 3.92 -10.44 25.48
N GLN A 61 3.78 -9.14 25.44
CA GLN A 61 3.11 -8.47 24.34
C GLN A 61 3.78 -7.14 24.01
N VAL A 62 3.75 -6.78 22.74
CA VAL A 62 4.02 -5.44 22.23
C VAL A 62 2.91 -5.04 21.30
N THR A 63 2.39 -3.83 21.47
CA THR A 63 1.30 -3.29 20.65
C THR A 63 1.65 -1.86 20.26
N GLY A 64 1.52 -1.54 19.00
CA GLY A 64 1.80 -0.23 18.45
C GLY A 64 0.64 0.28 17.62
N PHE A 65 0.32 1.54 17.81
CA PHE A 65 -0.65 2.30 17.01
C PHE A 65 0.08 3.42 16.29
N ARG A 66 -0.30 3.69 15.04
CA ARG A 66 0.18 4.85 14.27
C ARG A 66 -0.96 5.49 13.50
N TYR A 67 -0.95 6.78 13.53
CA TYR A 67 -1.67 7.64 12.58
C TYR A 67 -0.66 8.51 11.86
N LYS A 68 -0.70 8.57 10.55
CA LYS A 68 0.12 9.44 9.71
C LYS A 68 -0.74 10.22 8.74
N THR A 69 -0.37 11.46 8.48
CA THR A 69 -0.96 12.31 7.46
C THR A 69 0.09 13.17 6.79
N GLY A 70 -0.02 13.33 5.48
CA GLY A 70 0.84 14.24 4.70
C GLY A 70 0.19 15.60 4.46
N ARG A 71 -1.06 15.80 4.86
CA ARG A 71 -1.88 16.97 4.49
C ARG A 71 -1.22 18.30 4.83
N SER A 72 -0.67 18.43 6.02
CA SER A 72 -0.05 19.69 6.45
C SER A 72 1.20 20.03 5.65
N LEU A 73 2.04 19.04 5.35
CA LEU A 73 3.25 19.22 4.54
C LEU A 73 2.90 19.54 3.09
N LEU A 74 1.99 18.80 2.50
CA LEU A 74 1.60 18.96 1.10
C LEU A 74 0.87 20.28 0.82
N LYS A 75 0.17 20.83 1.82
CA LYS A 75 -0.42 22.18 1.71
C LYS A 75 0.58 23.32 1.72
N THR A 76 1.80 23.12 2.18
CA THR A 76 2.86 24.15 2.19
C THR A 76 3.71 24.13 0.93
N THR A 77 3.56 23.10 0.10
CA THR A 77 4.20 23.01 -1.21
C THR A 77 3.29 23.65 -2.25
N ASP A 78 3.88 24.43 -3.15
CA ASP A 78 3.16 24.98 -4.31
C ASP A 78 2.92 23.84 -5.31
N THR A 79 1.87 23.06 -5.04
CA THR A 79 1.48 21.93 -5.88
C THR A 79 0.25 22.29 -6.67
N ASP A 80 0.19 21.82 -7.92
CA ASP A 80 -0.95 22.00 -8.83
C ASP A 80 -2.18 21.14 -8.44
N ALA A 81 -2.23 20.64 -7.20
CA ALA A 81 -3.32 19.80 -6.71
C ALA A 81 -3.34 19.72 -5.18
N GLU A 82 -4.48 19.39 -4.60
CA GLU A 82 -4.58 19.01 -3.20
C GLU A 82 -4.40 17.50 -3.05
N TYR A 83 -3.51 17.13 -2.12
CA TYR A 83 -3.26 15.74 -1.74
C TYR A 83 -3.57 15.56 -0.25
N ASP A 84 -4.36 14.56 0.09
CA ASP A 84 -4.70 14.23 1.48
C ASP A 84 -4.48 12.73 1.76
N PRO A 85 -3.22 12.26 1.76
CA PRO A 85 -2.91 10.91 2.17
C PRO A 85 -2.94 10.80 3.70
N ASN A 86 -3.61 9.77 4.20
CA ASN A 86 -3.55 9.43 5.61
C ASN A 86 -3.62 7.92 5.81
N PHE A 87 -3.00 7.44 6.86
CA PHE A 87 -3.14 6.06 7.26
C PHE A 87 -3.19 5.87 8.76
N ILE A 88 -3.87 4.80 9.17
CA ILE A 88 -3.93 4.30 10.53
C ILE A 88 -3.46 2.85 10.50
N ASP A 89 -2.60 2.46 11.41
CA ASP A 89 -2.29 1.07 11.66
C ASP A 89 -2.27 0.72 13.15
N LEU A 90 -2.70 -0.50 13.43
CA LEU A 90 -2.59 -1.15 14.72
C LEU A 90 -1.87 -2.47 14.52
N GLN A 91 -0.75 -2.65 15.20
CA GLN A 91 0.04 -3.87 15.20
C GLN A 91 0.14 -4.44 16.60
N THR A 92 0.10 -5.75 16.73
CA THR A 92 0.36 -6.43 17.98
C THR A 92 1.17 -7.69 17.77
N TYR A 93 2.14 -7.94 18.64
CA TYR A 93 2.88 -9.20 18.70
C TYR A 93 2.85 -9.71 20.12
N MET A 94 2.36 -10.93 20.28
CA MET A 94 2.16 -11.58 21.56
C MET A 94 2.91 -12.90 21.58
N THR A 95 3.52 -13.24 22.72
CA THR A 95 4.14 -14.54 22.93
C THR A 95 3.66 -15.14 24.25
N TYR A 96 3.43 -16.46 24.26
CA TYR A 96 3.05 -17.17 25.45
C TYR A 96 3.82 -18.49 25.55
N GLN A 97 4.53 -18.66 26.68
CA GLN A 97 5.28 -19.87 26.99
C GLN A 97 4.33 -20.93 27.55
N LEU A 98 3.85 -21.84 26.69
CA LEU A 98 2.92 -22.92 27.09
C LEU A 98 3.58 -23.88 28.08
N ALA A 99 4.82 -24.32 27.76
CA ALA A 99 5.65 -25.21 28.55
C ALA A 99 7.14 -24.88 28.33
N PRO A 100 8.10 -25.42 29.06
CA PRO A 100 9.53 -25.07 28.90
C PRO A 100 10.06 -25.18 27.47
N LYS A 101 9.48 -26.06 26.65
CA LYS A 101 9.89 -26.31 25.27
C LYS A 101 8.85 -25.84 24.23
N TRP A 102 7.73 -25.25 24.66
CA TRP A 102 6.64 -24.86 23.75
C TRP A 102 6.30 -23.39 23.91
N GLU A 103 6.38 -22.65 22.82
CA GLU A 103 5.99 -21.23 22.73
C GLU A 103 4.96 -21.04 21.63
N ILE A 104 3.92 -20.28 21.90
CA ILE A 104 2.97 -19.82 20.90
C ILE A 104 3.13 -18.31 20.69
N ASN A 105 3.14 -17.89 19.44
CA ASN A 105 3.27 -16.50 19.07
C ASN A 105 2.10 -16.09 18.18
N PHE A 106 1.58 -14.89 18.40
CA PHE A 106 0.57 -14.27 17.56
C PHE A 106 1.07 -12.92 17.05
N LEU A 107 0.96 -12.70 15.75
CA LEU A 107 1.19 -11.41 15.10
C LEU A 107 -0.10 -10.96 14.44
N GLY A 108 -0.60 -9.79 14.80
CA GLY A 108 -1.77 -9.15 14.21
C GLY A 108 -1.45 -7.77 13.65
N ASN A 109 -2.06 -7.43 12.52
CA ASN A 109 -1.97 -6.12 11.91
C ASN A 109 -3.31 -5.73 11.28
N LEU A 110 -3.75 -4.51 11.56
CA LEU A 110 -4.86 -3.83 10.89
C LEU A 110 -4.32 -2.53 10.33
N ALA A 111 -4.52 -2.27 9.05
CA ALA A 111 -4.12 -1.02 8.41
C ALA A 111 -5.25 -0.48 7.53
N ILE A 112 -5.45 0.83 7.60
CA ILE A 112 -6.39 1.57 6.75
C ILE A 112 -5.64 2.74 6.16
N ASN A 113 -5.57 2.80 4.83
CA ASN A 113 -4.99 3.90 4.08
C ASN A 113 -6.09 4.59 3.29
N ASN A 114 -6.14 5.91 3.38
CA ASN A 114 -7.01 6.72 2.56
C ASN A 114 -6.16 7.71 1.78
N TYR A 115 -6.51 7.90 0.53
CA TYR A 115 -5.92 8.88 -0.34
C TYR A 115 -7.02 9.72 -0.98
N LYS A 116 -6.81 11.02 -1.03
CA LYS A 116 -7.66 11.95 -1.76
C LYS A 116 -6.81 12.87 -2.58
N PHE A 117 -7.19 13.05 -3.84
CA PHE A 117 -6.57 13.95 -4.78
C PHE A 117 -7.64 14.86 -5.40
N ILE A 118 -7.36 16.17 -5.43
CA ILE A 118 -8.20 17.17 -6.10
C ILE A 118 -7.29 17.99 -7.00
N PRO A 119 -7.42 17.87 -8.33
CA PRO A 119 -6.62 18.66 -9.26
C PRO A 119 -7.02 20.14 -9.23
N HIS A 120 -6.03 21.02 -9.34
CA HIS A 120 -6.28 22.46 -9.46
C HIS A 120 -6.25 22.90 -10.94
N THR A 121 -6.98 23.95 -11.23
CA THR A 121 -6.89 24.66 -12.50
C THR A 121 -5.48 25.18 -12.72
N ARG A 122 -4.94 24.91 -13.91
CA ARG A 122 -3.58 25.31 -14.32
C ARG A 122 -3.65 26.35 -15.42
N GLU A 123 -2.70 27.26 -15.38
CA GLU A 123 -2.58 28.30 -16.38
C GLU A 123 -1.11 28.54 -16.72
N THR A 124 -0.80 28.65 -18.00
CA THR A 124 0.53 28.98 -18.49
C THR A 124 0.43 29.94 -19.66
N SER A 125 1.39 30.83 -19.79
CA SER A 125 1.50 31.76 -20.92
C SER A 125 2.77 31.42 -21.70
N PHE A 126 2.68 31.54 -23.04
CA PHE A 126 3.78 31.28 -23.95
C PHE A 126 3.68 32.20 -25.19
N GLY A 127 4.76 32.32 -25.94
CA GLY A 127 4.83 33.16 -27.11
C GLY A 127 5.80 34.34 -26.95
N THR A 128 5.65 35.39 -27.73
CA THR A 128 6.48 36.59 -27.73
C THR A 128 5.74 37.74 -27.03
N ALA A 129 6.47 38.81 -26.68
CA ALA A 129 5.88 40.01 -26.05
C ALA A 129 4.74 40.63 -26.85
N THR A 130 4.74 40.44 -28.19
CA THR A 130 3.73 40.99 -29.08
C THR A 130 2.65 39.97 -29.48
N ASN A 131 2.83 38.69 -29.18
CA ASN A 131 1.89 37.60 -29.48
C ASN A 131 1.97 36.53 -28.40
N ALA A 132 1.59 36.91 -27.21
CA ALA A 132 1.51 35.98 -26.07
C ALA A 132 0.17 35.24 -26.09
N LYS A 133 0.22 33.96 -25.92
CA LYS A 133 -0.95 33.07 -25.77
C LYS A 133 -1.04 32.58 -24.33
N LYS A 134 -2.26 32.40 -23.89
CA LYS A 134 -2.60 31.87 -22.59
C LYS A 134 -3.32 30.53 -22.75
N PHE A 135 -2.74 29.51 -22.13
CA PHE A 135 -3.32 28.19 -22.11
C PHE A 135 -3.80 27.91 -20.69
N LYS A 136 -5.05 27.51 -20.55
CA LYS A 136 -5.67 27.24 -19.27
C LYS A 136 -6.39 25.90 -19.30
N VAL A 137 -6.18 25.11 -18.25
CA VAL A 137 -6.87 23.85 -18.02
C VAL A 137 -7.72 24.00 -16.78
N PHE A 138 -9.02 24.07 -16.95
CA PHE A 138 -9.96 24.05 -15.85
C PHE A 138 -10.14 22.61 -15.39
N MET A 139 -9.55 22.28 -14.27
CA MET A 139 -9.67 20.95 -13.67
C MET A 139 -10.85 20.91 -12.70
N SER A 140 -11.56 19.79 -12.69
CA SER A 140 -12.66 19.52 -11.77
C SER A 140 -12.70 18.03 -11.40
N GLY A 141 -13.40 17.72 -10.32
CA GLY A 141 -13.53 16.34 -9.83
C GLY A 141 -12.52 16.00 -8.77
N GLN A 142 -12.40 14.71 -8.47
CA GLN A 142 -11.53 14.19 -7.43
C GLN A 142 -11.29 12.69 -7.61
N GLU A 143 -10.21 12.23 -7.00
CA GLU A 143 -9.89 10.83 -6.77
C GLU A 143 -10.00 10.52 -5.28
N ARG A 144 -10.47 9.33 -4.95
CA ARG A 144 -10.53 8.79 -3.59
C ARG A 144 -10.23 7.32 -3.62
N ASP A 145 -9.19 6.95 -2.89
CA ASP A 145 -8.78 5.56 -2.75
C ASP A 145 -8.80 5.15 -1.29
N LYS A 146 -9.17 3.91 -1.08
CA LYS A 146 -9.21 3.30 0.23
C LYS A 146 -8.62 1.89 0.19
N PHE A 147 -7.66 1.64 1.07
CA PHE A 147 -7.01 0.35 1.21
C PHE A 147 -7.18 -0.11 2.66
N GLU A 148 -7.82 -1.25 2.84
CA GLU A 148 -8.03 -1.88 4.15
C GLU A 148 -7.31 -3.21 4.17
N THR A 149 -6.44 -3.42 5.14
CA THR A 149 -5.67 -4.65 5.30
C THR A 149 -5.86 -5.21 6.70
N LEU A 150 -6.16 -6.49 6.78
CA LEU A 150 -6.14 -7.26 8.01
C LEU A 150 -5.23 -8.47 7.84
N PHE A 151 -4.31 -8.65 8.77
CA PHE A 151 -3.38 -9.77 8.81
C PHE A 151 -3.32 -10.37 10.20
N GLY A 152 -3.29 -11.69 10.26
CA GLY A 152 -3.02 -12.45 11.47
C GLY A 152 -2.14 -13.65 11.18
N ALA A 153 -1.17 -13.91 12.06
CA ALA A 153 -0.33 -15.10 11.99
C ALA A 153 -0.17 -15.72 13.39
N LEU A 154 -0.33 -17.01 13.45
CA LEU A 154 -0.13 -17.83 14.65
C LEU A 154 1.03 -18.79 14.40
N THR A 155 2.01 -18.82 15.30
CA THR A 155 3.16 -19.71 15.21
C THR A 155 3.29 -20.50 16.50
N LEU A 156 3.31 -21.83 16.40
CA LEU A 156 3.62 -22.74 17.50
C LEU A 156 5.05 -23.24 17.31
N LYS A 157 5.92 -22.93 18.28
CA LYS A 157 7.33 -23.35 18.31
C LYS A 157 7.53 -24.46 19.33
N HIS A 158 8.33 -25.44 18.94
CA HIS A 158 8.74 -26.53 19.81
C HIS A 158 10.25 -26.71 19.75
N ASN A 159 10.92 -26.49 20.87
CA ASN A 159 12.33 -26.81 21.04
C ASN A 159 12.46 -28.29 21.41
N LEU A 160 12.70 -29.13 20.40
CA LEU A 160 12.84 -30.59 20.62
C LEU A 160 14.02 -30.88 21.57
N ASN A 161 15.13 -30.18 21.32
CA ASN A 161 16.32 -30.11 22.14
C ASN A 161 17.06 -28.80 21.93
N ASP A 162 18.24 -28.59 22.57
CA ASP A 162 18.99 -27.32 22.47
C ASP A 162 19.48 -26.99 21.05
N ASN A 163 19.49 -27.98 20.15
CA ASN A 163 20.00 -27.84 18.79
C ASN A 163 18.88 -27.91 17.72
N THR A 164 17.64 -28.25 18.11
CA THR A 164 16.57 -28.49 17.13
C THR A 164 15.31 -27.76 17.52
N GLU A 165 14.86 -26.86 16.67
CA GLU A 165 13.58 -26.15 16.74
C GLU A 165 12.66 -26.60 15.61
N LEU A 166 11.40 -26.84 15.93
CA LEU A 166 10.31 -27.09 14.99
C LEU A 166 9.25 -26.01 15.13
N GLY A 167 8.63 -25.61 14.02
CA GLY A 167 7.56 -24.64 14.03
C GLY A 167 6.39 -25.04 13.12
N LEU A 168 5.17 -24.79 13.60
CA LEU A 168 3.97 -24.79 12.81
C LEU A 168 3.45 -23.37 12.72
N GLN A 169 3.09 -22.92 11.54
CA GLN A 169 2.60 -21.57 11.31
C GLN A 169 1.31 -21.60 10.50
N ALA A 170 0.34 -20.79 10.91
CA ALA A 170 -0.84 -20.48 10.13
C ALA A 170 -1.01 -18.98 10.04
N SER A 171 -1.34 -18.46 8.87
CA SER A 171 -1.62 -17.03 8.69
C SER A 171 -2.78 -16.80 7.76
N ALA A 172 -3.48 -15.68 7.98
CA ALA A 172 -4.53 -15.19 7.10
C ALA A 172 -4.29 -13.71 6.83
N PHE A 173 -4.46 -13.32 5.58
CA PHE A 173 -4.38 -11.97 5.09
C PHE A 173 -5.62 -11.65 4.27
N THR A 174 -6.21 -10.50 4.48
CA THR A 174 -7.24 -9.96 3.59
C THR A 174 -6.92 -8.51 3.28
N SER A 175 -7.08 -8.13 2.01
CA SER A 175 -7.02 -6.75 1.54
C SER A 175 -8.30 -6.41 0.78
N LYS A 176 -8.80 -5.21 1.03
CA LYS A 176 -9.85 -4.57 0.23
C LYS A 176 -9.30 -3.27 -0.27
N GLU A 177 -9.37 -3.08 -1.57
CA GLU A 177 -8.88 -1.90 -2.26
C GLU A 177 -10.03 -1.32 -3.07
N GLU A 178 -10.31 -0.05 -2.87
CA GLU A 178 -11.29 0.72 -3.64
C GLU A 178 -10.58 1.93 -4.19
N GLU A 179 -10.56 2.06 -5.51
CA GLU A 179 -10.06 3.20 -6.24
C GLU A 179 -11.21 3.82 -7.02
N GLY A 180 -11.42 5.10 -6.84
CA GLY A 180 -12.50 5.79 -7.52
C GLY A 180 -12.17 7.23 -7.85
N TYR A 181 -12.19 7.55 -9.14
CA TYR A 181 -12.04 8.92 -9.59
C TYR A 181 -13.08 9.32 -10.61
N ASP A 182 -13.42 10.60 -10.59
CA ASP A 182 -14.12 11.35 -11.62
C ASP A 182 -13.33 12.64 -11.79
N ILE A 183 -12.55 12.75 -12.86
CA ILE A 183 -11.69 13.88 -13.14
C ILE A 183 -12.04 14.41 -14.54
N ALA A 184 -12.25 15.72 -14.63
CA ALA A 184 -12.49 16.38 -15.89
C ALA A 184 -11.54 17.56 -16.08
N GLY A 185 -11.10 17.78 -17.32
CA GLY A 185 -10.31 18.91 -17.73
C GLY A 185 -10.89 19.58 -18.98
N ASP A 186 -11.16 20.90 -18.87
CA ASP A 186 -11.53 21.74 -19.99
C ASP A 186 -10.33 22.58 -20.42
N TYR A 187 -9.85 22.39 -21.63
CA TYR A 187 -8.70 23.06 -22.21
C TYR A 187 -9.11 24.32 -22.99
N TRP A 188 -8.51 25.43 -22.63
CA TRP A 188 -8.77 26.73 -23.22
C TRP A 188 -7.49 27.36 -23.75
N LEU A 189 -7.54 27.88 -24.94
CA LEU A 189 -6.49 28.68 -25.54
C LEU A 189 -7.04 30.07 -25.89
N GLY A 190 -6.32 31.11 -25.52
CA GLY A 190 -6.69 32.49 -25.83
C GLY A 190 -5.47 33.38 -25.95
N ASP A 191 -5.69 34.62 -26.34
CA ASP A 191 -4.66 35.64 -26.29
C ASP A 191 -4.42 36.05 -24.84
N ALA A 192 -3.16 36.24 -24.47
CA ALA A 192 -2.84 36.89 -23.21
C ALA A 192 -3.20 38.36 -23.35
N ALA A 193 -4.39 38.75 -22.88
CA ALA A 193 -4.82 40.14 -22.94
C ALA A 193 -3.85 41.05 -22.20
N GLU A 194 -3.55 42.22 -22.75
CA GLU A 194 -3.03 43.34 -21.99
C GLU A 194 -3.93 43.63 -20.79
N GLU A 195 -3.40 44.13 -19.70
CA GLU A 195 -4.05 44.49 -18.43
C GLU A 195 -5.18 45.54 -18.59
N GLY A 196 -6.08 45.38 -19.48
CA GLY A 196 -7.14 46.32 -19.83
C GLY A 196 -8.46 45.72 -20.23
N GLY A 197 -9.02 44.85 -19.38
CA GLY A 197 -10.47 44.64 -19.25
C GLY A 197 -11.28 44.20 -20.45
N GLY A 198 -10.70 43.80 -21.59
CA GLY A 198 -11.42 43.22 -22.73
C GLY A 198 -11.76 41.75 -22.50
N GLU A 199 -12.99 41.32 -22.85
CA GLU A 199 -13.34 39.90 -22.87
C GLU A 199 -12.40 39.16 -23.82
N ILE A 200 -11.54 38.32 -23.27
CA ILE A 200 -10.67 37.44 -24.06
C ILE A 200 -11.56 36.47 -24.81
N GLN A 201 -11.46 36.40 -26.13
CA GLN A 201 -12.05 35.32 -26.89
C GLN A 201 -11.38 33.99 -26.44
N LYS A 202 -12.01 33.34 -25.51
CA LYS A 202 -11.56 32.02 -25.01
C LYS A 202 -12.10 30.97 -25.94
N LEU A 203 -11.22 30.27 -26.62
CA LEU A 203 -11.59 29.12 -27.43
C LEU A 203 -11.42 27.85 -26.60
N SER A 204 -12.48 27.13 -26.33
CA SER A 204 -12.40 25.77 -25.84
C SER A 204 -11.84 24.87 -26.92
N ILE A 205 -10.69 24.26 -26.68
CA ILE A 205 -10.01 23.46 -27.71
C ILE A 205 -10.10 21.96 -27.44
N ALA A 206 -10.41 21.56 -26.23
CA ALA A 206 -10.58 20.16 -25.86
C ALA A 206 -11.24 20.02 -24.50
N ARG A 207 -11.87 18.86 -24.27
CA ARG A 207 -12.34 18.40 -22.97
C ARG A 207 -11.99 16.94 -22.81
N TYR A 208 -11.59 16.54 -21.60
CA TYR A 208 -11.49 15.14 -21.26
C TYR A 208 -12.22 14.85 -19.95
N ASN A 209 -12.70 13.61 -19.80
CA ASN A 209 -13.25 13.10 -18.57
C ASN A 209 -12.72 11.69 -18.38
N GLU A 210 -12.22 11.44 -17.19
CA GLU A 210 -11.77 10.12 -16.72
C GLU A 210 -12.65 9.66 -15.58
N HIS A 211 -12.98 8.39 -15.60
CA HIS A 211 -13.80 7.76 -14.58
C HIS A 211 -13.25 6.38 -14.25
N ALA A 212 -13.12 6.07 -12.97
CA ALA A 212 -12.81 4.73 -12.50
C ALA A 212 -13.62 4.36 -11.26
N ARG A 213 -13.94 3.07 -11.18
CA ARG A 213 -14.51 2.40 -10.02
C ARG A 213 -13.92 1.00 -9.95
N ASN A 214 -12.72 0.93 -9.37
CA ASN A 214 -11.95 -0.30 -9.27
C ASN A 214 -12.08 -0.87 -7.87
N ARG A 215 -12.19 -2.18 -7.77
CA ARG A 215 -12.27 -2.90 -6.50
C ARG A 215 -11.48 -4.17 -6.57
N LEU A 216 -10.55 -4.32 -5.65
CA LEU A 216 -9.80 -5.55 -5.43
C LEU A 216 -10.11 -6.10 -4.03
N HIS A 217 -10.42 -7.38 -3.97
CA HIS A 217 -10.55 -8.10 -2.72
C HIS A 217 -9.71 -9.36 -2.77
N SER A 218 -8.67 -9.43 -1.96
CA SER A 218 -7.81 -10.59 -1.85
C SER A 218 -7.89 -11.23 -0.48
N ASN A 219 -7.94 -12.56 -0.45
CA ASN A 219 -7.83 -13.38 0.74
C ASN A 219 -6.73 -14.41 0.51
N ILE A 220 -5.76 -14.44 1.42
CA ILE A 220 -4.62 -15.35 1.34
C ILE A 220 -4.49 -16.06 2.67
N MET A 221 -4.47 -17.37 2.64
CA MET A 221 -4.24 -18.21 3.82
C MET A 221 -3.00 -19.06 3.60
N ASN A 222 -2.17 -19.15 4.63
CA ASN A 222 -0.98 -19.99 4.61
C ASN A 222 -0.99 -20.93 5.81
N VAL A 223 -0.60 -22.17 5.57
CA VAL A 223 -0.26 -23.12 6.64
C VAL A 223 1.09 -23.73 6.28
N GLY A 224 2.00 -23.74 7.23
CA GLY A 224 3.34 -24.21 7.00
C GLY A 224 3.98 -24.84 8.21
N HIS A 225 4.99 -25.65 7.93
CA HIS A 225 5.93 -26.21 8.90
C HIS A 225 7.34 -25.76 8.54
N TYR A 226 8.14 -25.48 9.56
CA TYR A 226 9.55 -25.27 9.41
C TYR A 226 10.35 -25.97 10.51
N GLY A 227 11.61 -26.25 10.23
CA GLY A 227 12.53 -26.78 11.20
C GLY A 227 13.94 -26.21 11.02
N VAL A 228 14.66 -26.16 12.13
CA VAL A 228 16.07 -25.78 12.19
C VAL A 228 16.80 -26.79 13.05
N ALA A 229 17.85 -27.41 12.52
CA ALA A 229 18.72 -28.32 13.29
C ALA A 229 20.19 -27.90 13.15
N ARG A 230 20.87 -27.75 14.28
CA ARG A 230 22.31 -27.50 14.35
C ARG A 230 23.03 -28.82 14.62
N ILE A 231 23.80 -29.29 13.63
CA ILE A 231 24.49 -30.58 13.68
C ILE A 231 25.99 -30.32 13.53
N LYS A 232 26.72 -30.36 14.65
CA LYS A 232 28.14 -29.95 14.70
C LYS A 232 28.32 -28.52 14.14
N ASN A 233 29.07 -28.37 13.06
CA ASN A 233 29.34 -27.08 12.42
C ASN A 233 28.31 -26.71 11.30
N ASN A 234 27.31 -27.56 11.10
CA ASN A 234 26.32 -27.35 10.05
C ASN A 234 24.97 -26.95 10.63
N THR A 235 24.23 -26.10 9.92
CA THR A 235 22.83 -25.77 10.19
C THR A 235 21.97 -26.23 9.03
N LEU A 236 21.06 -27.14 9.32
CA LEU A 236 20.00 -27.56 8.39
C LEU A 236 18.74 -26.78 8.68
N LYS A 237 18.16 -26.17 7.65
CA LYS A 237 16.86 -25.49 7.71
C LYS A 237 15.96 -26.11 6.64
N TRP A 238 14.72 -26.43 7.01
CA TRP A 238 13.72 -26.94 6.08
C TRP A 238 12.36 -26.35 6.34
N GLY A 239 11.47 -26.42 5.35
CA GLY A 239 10.10 -25.98 5.48
C GLY A 239 9.22 -26.48 4.35
N ALA A 240 7.93 -26.52 4.64
CA ALA A 240 6.89 -26.73 3.66
C ALA A 240 5.72 -25.80 3.97
N THR A 241 5.13 -25.21 2.94
CA THR A 241 4.01 -24.26 3.06
C THR A 241 2.98 -24.56 1.99
N VAL A 242 1.72 -24.52 2.40
CA VAL A 242 0.56 -24.51 1.50
C VAL A 242 -0.07 -23.13 1.59
N GLN A 243 -0.28 -22.50 0.47
CA GLN A 243 -0.92 -21.20 0.33
C GLN A 243 -2.19 -21.34 -0.51
N LEU A 244 -3.28 -20.81 0.03
CA LEU A 244 -4.57 -20.70 -0.65
C LEU A 244 -4.83 -19.22 -0.93
N GLU A 245 -5.10 -18.90 -2.18
CA GLU A 245 -5.36 -17.54 -2.63
C GLU A 245 -6.74 -17.45 -3.27
N LYS A 246 -7.48 -16.41 -2.91
CA LYS A 246 -8.73 -16.04 -3.58
C LYS A 246 -8.72 -14.54 -3.81
N ILE A 247 -8.74 -14.16 -5.08
CA ILE A 247 -8.69 -12.76 -5.53
C ILE A 247 -9.91 -12.49 -6.40
N ASN A 248 -10.66 -11.46 -6.05
CA ASN A 248 -11.71 -10.89 -6.88
C ASN A 248 -11.27 -9.49 -7.28
N ASP A 249 -11.17 -9.25 -8.57
CA ASP A 249 -10.71 -8.01 -9.17
C ASP A 249 -11.77 -7.50 -10.14
N LYS A 250 -12.33 -6.33 -9.85
CA LYS A 250 -13.31 -5.67 -10.69
C LYS A 250 -12.80 -4.31 -11.10
N ILE A 251 -12.65 -4.13 -12.41
CA ILE A 251 -12.21 -2.89 -13.04
C ILE A 251 -13.37 -2.32 -13.85
N SER A 252 -13.62 -1.03 -13.68
CA SER A 252 -14.60 -0.28 -14.46
C SER A 252 -14.06 1.12 -14.70
N GLU A 253 -13.46 1.30 -15.86
CA GLU A 253 -12.85 2.55 -16.28
C GLU A 253 -13.33 2.98 -17.63
N TRP A 254 -13.44 4.28 -17.84
CA TRP A 254 -13.64 4.86 -19.16
C TRP A 254 -13.03 6.25 -19.23
N GLU A 255 -12.64 6.62 -20.45
CA GLU A 255 -12.14 7.93 -20.79
C GLU A 255 -12.93 8.49 -21.98
N LYS A 256 -13.37 9.74 -21.88
CA LYS A 256 -14.02 10.49 -22.93
C LYS A 256 -13.17 11.69 -23.29
N ARG A 257 -12.97 11.90 -24.59
CA ARG A 257 -12.29 13.09 -25.13
C ARG A 257 -13.14 13.78 -26.17
N ASP A 258 -13.12 15.10 -26.11
CA ASP A 258 -13.60 16.00 -27.13
C ASP A 258 -12.49 17.00 -27.46
N SER A 259 -12.07 17.05 -28.68
CA SER A 259 -11.01 17.96 -29.15
C SER A 259 -11.56 19.16 -29.93
N ALA A 260 -12.84 19.45 -29.79
CA ALA A 260 -13.53 20.51 -30.57
C ALA A 260 -13.24 20.44 -32.09
N GLY A 261 -13.06 19.22 -32.60
CA GLY A 261 -12.78 19.01 -34.01
C GLY A 261 -11.30 19.04 -34.43
N TYR A 262 -10.39 19.26 -33.48
CA TYR A 262 -8.94 19.25 -33.71
C TYR A 262 -8.34 17.91 -33.27
N SER A 263 -7.69 17.20 -34.15
CA SER A 263 -6.87 16.02 -33.92
C SER A 263 -7.54 14.67 -33.60
N LEU A 264 -8.83 14.60 -33.38
CA LEU A 264 -9.54 13.33 -33.26
C LEU A 264 -10.44 13.05 -34.48
N PRO A 265 -10.64 11.77 -34.85
CA PRO A 265 -11.62 11.42 -35.87
C PRO A 265 -13.00 11.93 -35.45
N GLN A 266 -13.63 12.71 -36.32
CA GLN A 266 -14.89 13.34 -35.98
C GLN A 266 -16.06 12.38 -36.08
N GLY A 267 -16.78 12.21 -34.98
CA GLY A 267 -18.14 11.71 -34.97
C GLY A 267 -19.05 12.87 -34.61
N GLY A 268 -19.79 13.38 -35.54
CA GLY A 268 -20.92 14.32 -35.47
C GLY A 268 -21.31 14.96 -34.12
N GLY A 269 -20.41 15.70 -33.47
CA GLY A 269 -20.75 16.50 -32.27
C GLY A 269 -20.92 15.74 -30.94
N ASN A 270 -20.65 14.45 -30.90
CA ASN A 270 -20.74 13.64 -29.68
C ASN A 270 -19.38 13.51 -28.99
N VAL A 271 -19.39 13.55 -27.67
CA VAL A 271 -18.21 13.21 -26.87
C VAL A 271 -17.89 11.73 -27.07
N ASN A 272 -16.68 11.45 -27.56
CA ASN A 272 -16.28 10.08 -27.87
C ASN A 272 -15.68 9.39 -26.64
N VAL A 273 -16.13 8.19 -26.36
CA VAL A 273 -15.42 7.27 -25.47
C VAL A 273 -14.22 6.73 -26.26
N ILE A 274 -13.01 7.10 -25.86
CA ILE A 274 -11.77 6.70 -26.53
C ILE A 274 -11.09 5.49 -25.88
N ALA A 275 -11.38 5.26 -24.62
CA ALA A 275 -10.93 4.09 -23.87
C ALA A 275 -12.01 3.62 -22.92
N ASN A 276 -12.17 2.33 -22.82
CA ASN A 276 -12.91 1.69 -21.74
C ASN A 276 -12.24 0.38 -21.34
N LEU A 277 -12.30 0.09 -20.06
CA LEU A 277 -11.80 -1.16 -19.50
C LEU A 277 -12.83 -1.66 -18.49
N PHE A 278 -13.42 -2.80 -18.80
CA PHE A 278 -14.33 -3.49 -17.89
C PHE A 278 -13.84 -4.91 -17.70
N SER A 279 -13.61 -5.30 -16.46
CA SER A 279 -13.30 -6.67 -16.12
C SER A 279 -13.91 -7.05 -14.78
N ASP A 280 -14.23 -8.33 -14.61
CA ASP A 280 -14.68 -8.94 -13.36
C ASP A 280 -14.00 -10.31 -13.28
N ASN A 281 -12.83 -10.32 -12.65
CA ASN A 281 -11.95 -11.47 -12.59
C ASN A 281 -12.02 -12.14 -11.22
N LYS A 282 -12.01 -13.47 -11.24
CA LYS A 282 -11.90 -14.29 -10.04
C LYS A 282 -10.74 -15.25 -10.22
N LEU A 283 -9.80 -15.20 -9.31
CA LEU A 283 -8.67 -16.11 -9.27
C LEU A 283 -8.73 -16.92 -7.98
N GLU A 284 -8.67 -18.24 -8.11
CA GLU A 284 -8.44 -19.15 -7.00
C GLU A 284 -7.18 -19.96 -7.29
N SER A 285 -6.24 -19.97 -6.37
CA SER A 285 -4.95 -20.61 -6.54
C SER A 285 -4.54 -21.37 -5.29
N THR A 286 -3.94 -22.52 -5.47
CA THR A 286 -3.29 -23.29 -4.42
C THR A 286 -1.83 -23.45 -4.79
N ARG A 287 -0.93 -23.01 -3.91
CA ARG A 287 0.51 -23.16 -4.08
C ARG A 287 1.07 -24.03 -2.99
N ILE A 288 1.86 -25.01 -3.37
CA ILE A 288 2.59 -25.88 -2.44
C ILE A 288 4.07 -25.66 -2.67
N ARG A 289 4.81 -25.40 -1.58
CA ARG A 289 6.25 -25.18 -1.61
C ARG A 289 6.94 -25.98 -0.53
N SER A 290 8.08 -26.56 -0.87
CA SER A 290 9.01 -27.17 0.09
C SER A 290 10.40 -26.63 -0.17
N GLU A 291 11.17 -26.45 0.88
CA GLU A 291 12.53 -25.90 0.80
C GLU A 291 13.44 -26.57 1.81
N GLU A 292 14.69 -26.74 1.41
CA GLU A 292 15.76 -27.23 2.26
C GLU A 292 17.02 -26.40 2.00
N ARG A 293 17.73 -26.03 3.04
CA ARG A 293 19.02 -25.36 2.98
C ARG A 293 19.96 -25.95 4.02
N ARG A 294 21.15 -26.30 3.58
CA ARG A 294 22.27 -26.66 4.44
C ARG A 294 23.33 -25.57 4.35
N VAL A 295 23.74 -25.04 5.51
CA VAL A 295 24.85 -24.10 5.66
C VAL A 295 25.90 -24.81 6.49
N GLY A 296 27.07 -24.98 5.91
CA GLY A 296 28.27 -25.60 6.54
C GLY A 296 29.30 -24.56 6.84
#